data_79842fa64edc3ea8ea96fd438334629c
#
_entry.id   79842fa64edc3ea8ea96fd438334629c
#
_cell.length_a   1.000
_cell.length_b   1.000
_cell.length_c   1.000
_cell.angle_alpha   90.00
_cell.angle_beta   90.00
_cell.angle_gamma   90.00
#
_symmetry.space_group_name_H-M   'P 1'
#
loop_
_entity.id
_entity.type
_entity.pdbx_description
1 polymer ?
#
loop_
_entity_poly.entity_id
_entity_poly.type
_entity_poly.pdbx_seq_one_letter_code
_entity_poly.pdbx_strand_id
1 'polypeptide(L)'
;MRLTVASYNILHGKFADYDMDKLTESIRTCDADLVGVQEVDVMTKRAGGRDIPALMAERLGFEYRFAKAIDLQGGAYGTAILSRYAIEPFSVEALP
;
A
#
# COMPACT_ATOMS: atom_id res chain seq x y z
N MET A 1 6.39 20.32 -13.80
CA MET A 1 6.75 19.34 -12.76
C MET A 1 6.57 17.94 -13.31
N ARG A 2 7.57 17.09 -13.14
CA ARG A 2 7.49 15.70 -13.58
C ARG A 2 7.15 14.81 -12.39
N LEU A 3 6.10 14.01 -12.50
CA LEU A 3 5.74 13.00 -11.51
C LEU A 3 6.03 11.62 -12.07
N THR A 4 6.72 10.81 -11.28
CA THR A 4 6.94 9.41 -11.60
C THR A 4 5.91 8.57 -10.86
N VAL A 5 5.15 7.79 -11.62
CA VAL A 5 4.08 6.94 -11.08
C VAL A 5 4.41 5.49 -11.33
N ALA A 6 4.30 4.67 -10.30
CA ALA A 6 4.52 3.23 -10.39
C ALA A 6 3.29 2.47 -9.92
N SER A 7 3.12 1.26 -10.41
CA SER A 7 2.10 0.33 -9.97
C SER A 7 2.81 -0.95 -9.51
N TYR A 8 2.45 -1.46 -8.35
CA TYR A 8 3.15 -2.58 -7.74
C TYR A 8 2.18 -3.54 -7.06
N ASN A 9 2.20 -4.80 -7.48
CA ASN A 9 1.40 -5.85 -6.86
C ASN A 9 2.27 -6.56 -5.81
N ILE A 10 1.90 -6.47 -4.55
CA ILE A 10 2.70 -7.04 -3.45
C ILE A 10 2.28 -8.43 -3.03
N LEU A 11 1.28 -9.04 -3.71
CA LEU A 11 0.76 -10.36 -3.33
C LEU A 11 0.48 -10.42 -1.82
N HIS A 12 -0.21 -9.43 -1.28
CA HIS A 12 -0.49 -9.20 0.14
C HIS A 12 0.74 -9.31 1.07
N GLY A 13 1.94 -9.27 0.53
CA GLY A 13 3.19 -9.36 1.28
C GLY A 13 3.84 -10.73 1.26
N LYS A 14 3.22 -11.73 0.64
CA LYS A 14 3.67 -13.11 0.68
C LYS A 14 5.07 -13.31 0.08
N PHE A 15 5.41 -12.61 -1.01
CA PHE A 15 6.70 -12.78 -1.67
C PHE A 15 7.88 -12.36 -0.76
N ALA A 16 7.62 -11.52 0.23
CA ALA A 16 8.63 -11.05 1.18
C ALA A 16 8.42 -11.68 2.56
N ASP A 17 7.68 -12.78 2.66
CA ASP A 17 7.32 -13.45 3.91
C ASP A 17 6.71 -12.48 4.93
N TYR A 18 5.94 -11.50 4.46
CA TYR A 18 5.33 -10.44 5.29
C TYR A 18 6.37 -9.61 6.06
N ASP A 19 7.62 -9.60 5.60
CA ASP A 19 8.67 -8.76 6.17
C ASP A 19 8.48 -7.32 5.70
N MET A 20 8.15 -6.43 6.62
CA MET A 20 7.85 -5.03 6.29
C MET A 20 9.05 -4.28 5.73
N ASP A 21 10.26 -4.62 6.17
CA ASP A 21 11.47 -3.97 5.66
C ASP A 21 11.71 -4.34 4.20
N LYS A 22 11.53 -5.62 3.85
CA LYS A 22 11.67 -6.09 2.47
C LYS A 22 10.60 -5.49 1.57
N LEU A 23 9.34 -5.46 2.03
CA LEU A 23 8.24 -4.86 1.28
C LEU A 23 8.52 -3.38 1.00
N THR A 24 8.91 -2.65 2.04
CA THR A 24 9.17 -1.21 1.95
C THR A 24 10.35 -0.95 1.01
N GLU A 25 11.40 -1.74 1.12
CA GLU A 25 12.57 -1.58 0.25
C GLU A 25 12.24 -1.83 -1.22
N SER A 26 11.37 -2.82 -1.50
CA SER A 26 10.89 -3.07 -2.86
C SER A 26 10.21 -1.84 -3.45
N ILE A 27 9.38 -1.16 -2.65
CA ILE A 27 8.70 0.06 -3.07
C ILE A 27 9.71 1.20 -3.24
N ARG A 28 10.66 1.33 -2.32
CA ARG A 28 11.67 2.39 -2.37
C ARG A 28 12.52 2.31 -3.64
N THR A 29 12.82 1.10 -4.11
CA THR A 29 13.62 0.93 -5.34
C THR A 29 12.91 1.40 -6.59
N CYS A 30 11.59 1.55 -6.56
CA CYS A 30 10.84 2.13 -7.67
C CYS A 30 11.13 3.62 -7.86
N ASP A 31 11.59 4.29 -6.81
CA ASP A 31 11.89 5.72 -6.79
C ASP A 31 10.79 6.57 -7.42
N ALA A 32 9.55 6.22 -7.12
CA ALA A 32 8.38 6.89 -7.68
C ALA A 32 7.82 7.90 -6.70
N ASP A 33 7.17 8.93 -7.22
CA ASP A 33 6.49 9.94 -6.41
C ASP A 33 5.14 9.45 -5.93
N LEU A 34 4.48 8.64 -6.76
CA LEU A 34 3.20 8.01 -6.47
C LEU A 34 3.31 6.52 -6.77
N VAL A 35 2.84 5.69 -5.85
CA VAL A 35 2.84 4.24 -6.05
C VAL A 35 1.45 3.69 -5.77
N GLY A 36 0.84 3.10 -6.79
CA GLY A 36 -0.38 2.32 -6.61
C GLY A 36 0.02 0.91 -6.19
N VAL A 37 -0.35 0.51 -4.98
CA VAL A 37 0.00 -0.80 -4.43
C VAL A 37 -1.23 -1.68 -4.44
N GLN A 38 -1.16 -2.77 -5.18
CA GLN A 38 -2.27 -3.71 -5.35
C GLN A 38 -2.12 -4.90 -4.42
N GLU A 39 -3.25 -5.57 -4.13
CA GLU A 39 -3.33 -6.75 -3.28
C GLU A 39 -2.73 -6.49 -1.89
N VAL A 40 -3.27 -5.48 -1.22
CA VAL A 40 -2.79 -5.01 0.08
C VAL A 40 -3.74 -5.46 1.18
N ASP A 41 -3.18 -6.00 2.25
CA ASP A 41 -3.94 -6.38 3.45
C ASP A 41 -3.88 -5.28 4.51
N VAL A 42 -5.03 -5.05 5.15
CA VAL A 42 -5.13 -4.16 6.31
C VAL A 42 -5.67 -4.97 7.48
N MET A 43 -4.83 -5.23 8.47
CA MET A 43 -5.20 -5.90 9.71
C MET A 43 -5.78 -7.31 9.53
N THR A 44 -5.40 -8.00 8.45
CA THR A 44 -5.83 -9.38 8.24
C THR A 44 -5.04 -10.33 9.13
N LYS A 45 -5.63 -11.48 9.43
CA LYS A 45 -4.97 -12.50 10.24
C LYS A 45 -3.65 -12.98 9.58
N ARG A 46 -3.65 -13.19 8.27
CA ARG A 46 -2.46 -13.65 7.53
C ARG A 46 -1.34 -12.61 7.55
N ALA A 47 -1.67 -11.33 7.66
CA ALA A 47 -0.69 -10.26 7.78
C ALA A 47 -0.30 -9.98 9.24
N GLY A 48 -0.69 -10.85 10.18
CA GLY A 48 -0.39 -10.70 11.59
C GLY A 48 -1.11 -9.53 12.25
N GLY A 49 -2.27 -9.14 11.72
CA GLY A 49 -3.05 -8.01 12.22
C GLY A 49 -2.44 -6.65 11.90
N ARG A 50 -1.45 -6.58 11.01
CA ARG A 50 -0.77 -5.32 10.67
C ARG A 50 -1.53 -4.54 9.63
N ASP A 51 -1.47 -3.21 9.75
CA ASP A 51 -1.95 -2.28 8.73
C ASP A 51 -0.79 -2.06 7.75
N ILE A 52 -0.73 -2.88 6.70
CA ILE A 52 0.38 -2.90 5.77
C ILE A 52 0.62 -1.54 5.09
N PRO A 53 -0.40 -0.89 4.49
CA PRO A 53 -0.15 0.40 3.85
C PRO A 53 0.30 1.49 4.83
N ALA A 54 -0.24 1.53 6.04
CA ALA A 54 0.17 2.51 7.04
C ALA A 54 1.63 2.32 7.44
N LEU A 55 2.05 1.08 7.64
CA LEU A 55 3.43 0.77 8.00
C LEU A 55 4.41 1.11 6.88
N MET A 56 4.05 0.81 5.63
CA MET A 56 4.88 1.18 4.48
C MET A 56 5.00 2.70 4.36
N ALA A 57 3.89 3.42 4.50
CA ALA A 57 3.89 4.87 4.42
C ALA A 57 4.77 5.49 5.51
N GLU A 58 4.69 4.98 6.73
CA GLU A 58 5.51 5.45 7.85
C GLU A 58 7.00 5.25 7.55
N ARG A 59 7.39 4.07 7.08
CA ARG A 59 8.79 3.76 6.78
C ARG A 59 9.35 4.58 5.61
N LEU A 60 8.50 4.92 4.64
CA LEU A 60 8.90 5.70 3.48
C LEU A 60 8.83 7.21 3.72
N GLY A 61 8.12 7.64 4.75
CA GLY A 61 7.80 9.05 4.95
C GLY A 61 6.78 9.56 3.94
N PHE A 62 5.86 8.68 3.50
CA PHE A 62 4.85 8.98 2.49
C PHE A 62 3.48 9.14 3.13
N GLU A 63 2.60 9.85 2.44
CA GLU A 63 1.17 9.84 2.70
C GLU A 63 0.56 8.61 2.04
N TYR A 64 -0.64 8.18 2.51
CA TYR A 64 -1.32 7.05 1.88
C TYR A 64 -2.83 7.18 1.94
N ARG A 65 -3.49 6.46 1.03
CA ARG A 65 -4.94 6.22 1.04
C ARG A 65 -5.17 4.75 0.71
N PHE A 66 -6.20 4.18 1.30
CA PHE A 66 -6.56 2.78 1.09
C PHE A 66 -8.00 2.67 0.62
N ALA A 67 -8.22 1.87 -0.43
CA ALA A 67 -9.54 1.55 -0.96
C ALA A 67 -9.83 0.07 -0.73
N LYS A 68 -10.78 -0.22 0.14
CA LYS A 68 -11.16 -1.60 0.47
C LYS A 68 -11.94 -2.22 -0.70
N ALA A 69 -11.52 -3.42 -1.13
CA ALA A 69 -12.26 -4.22 -2.08
C ALA A 69 -13.16 -5.23 -1.37
N ILE A 70 -12.64 -5.93 -0.37
CA ILE A 70 -13.40 -6.93 0.39
C ILE A 70 -12.95 -6.96 1.86
N ASP A 71 -13.81 -7.50 2.73
CA ASP A 71 -13.43 -7.88 4.08
C ASP A 71 -12.76 -9.27 4.02
N LEU A 72 -11.71 -9.46 4.79
CA LEU A 72 -10.94 -10.70 4.76
C LEU A 72 -10.27 -10.95 6.11
N GLN A 73 -10.49 -12.14 6.66
CA GLN A 73 -9.78 -12.60 7.87
C GLN A 73 -9.75 -11.59 9.02
N GLY A 74 -10.86 -10.91 9.25
CA GLY A 74 -10.98 -9.95 10.33
C GLY A 74 -10.44 -8.55 10.01
N GLY A 75 -9.92 -8.36 8.80
CA GLY A 75 -9.44 -7.08 8.32
C GLY A 75 -10.00 -6.76 6.95
N ALA A 76 -9.21 -6.10 6.09
CA ALA A 76 -9.62 -5.70 4.76
C ALA A 76 -8.52 -6.03 3.74
N TYR A 77 -8.92 -6.13 2.49
CA TYR A 77 -8.04 -6.38 1.34
C TYR A 77 -8.42 -5.41 0.23
N GLY A 78 -7.45 -4.81 -0.39
CA GLY A 78 -7.74 -3.83 -1.45
C GLY A 78 -6.50 -3.24 -2.08
N THR A 79 -6.60 -1.96 -2.45
CA THR A 79 -5.54 -1.21 -3.12
C THR A 79 -5.19 0.02 -2.30
N ALA A 80 -3.91 0.33 -2.21
CA ALA A 80 -3.44 1.55 -1.55
C ALA A 80 -2.73 2.45 -2.56
N ILE A 81 -2.74 3.74 -2.28
CA ILE A 81 -1.92 4.72 -2.98
C ILE A 81 -0.96 5.31 -1.96
N LEU A 82 0.33 5.24 -2.28
CA LEU A 82 1.38 5.87 -1.47
C LEU A 82 1.90 7.08 -2.24
N SER A 83 2.08 8.20 -1.57
CA SER A 83 2.53 9.44 -2.20
C SER A 83 3.62 10.12 -1.41
N ARG A 84 4.68 10.54 -2.09
CA ARG A 84 5.75 11.36 -1.53
C ARG A 84 5.21 12.74 -1.12
N TYR A 85 4.13 13.18 -1.75
CA TYR A 85 3.53 14.50 -1.54
C TYR A 85 2.22 14.38 -0.76
N ALA A 86 1.78 15.48 -0.17
CA ALA A 86 0.50 15.52 0.53
C ALA A 86 -0.64 15.16 -0.42
N ILE A 87 -1.55 14.32 0.06
CA ILE A 87 -2.73 13.90 -0.71
C ILE A 87 -3.91 14.74 -0.22
N GLU A 88 -4.47 15.53 -1.13
CA GLU A 88 -5.68 16.27 -0.83
C GLU A 88 -6.84 15.31 -0.55
N PRO A 89 -7.79 15.68 0.31
CA PRO A 89 -8.96 14.86 0.52
C PRO A 89 -9.68 14.63 -0.80
N PHE A 90 -9.77 13.38 -1.23
CA PHE A 90 -10.50 13.03 -2.44
C PHE A 90 -11.22 11.71 -2.20
N SER A 91 -12.29 11.53 -2.95
CA SER A 91 -13.06 10.29 -2.93
C SER A 91 -12.32 9.26 -3.76
N VAL A 92 -11.91 8.16 -3.13
CA VAL A 92 -11.37 7.02 -3.88
C VAL A 92 -12.55 6.15 -4.24
N GLU A 93 -12.97 6.23 -5.49
CA GLU A 93 -14.02 5.35 -5.98
C GLU A 93 -13.41 4.03 -6.43
N ALA A 94 -14.03 2.94 -6.01
CA ALA A 94 -13.62 1.63 -6.48
C ALA A 94 -13.91 1.57 -7.98
N LEU A 95 -12.88 1.36 -8.77
CA LEU A 95 -13.06 1.15 -10.19
C LEU A 95 -13.71 -0.22 -10.41
N PRO A 96 -14.69 -0.30 -11.32
CA PRO A 96 -15.32 -1.58 -11.61
C PRO A 96 -14.34 -2.60 -12.19
#